data_ffca2551680ecacca57a82086cd8aec3
#
_entry.id   ffca2551680ecacca57a82086cd8aec3
#
_cell.length_a   1.000
_cell.length_b   1.000
_cell.length_c   1.000
_cell.angle_alpha   90.00
_cell.angle_beta   90.00
_cell.angle_gamma   90.00
#
_symmetry.space_group_name_H-M   'P 1'
#
loop_
_entity.id
_entity.type
_entity.pdbx_description
1 polymer ?
#
loop_
_entity_poly.entity_id
_entity_poly.type
_entity_poly.pdbx_seq_one_letter_code
_entity_poly.pdbx_strand_id
1 'polypeptide(L)'
;MEFVVIVEPDEVGRKRLEGTFQSEKPSFSYKITEKPEEALDILEQQKVDVLVCETSLSVLSGREFFSMAKMISPDTVCVAMTSAEHVKDILSFLNECDIYKLIMKPCASFADFIEPVNAALEYRRLKKQAKSDLEQANMNIFFSEEDFQRMEERQRENVRLYEQAAEVVMTMLKQHLTIGQMDSVGECMRGHYLR
;
A
#
# COMPACT_ATOMS: atom_id res chain seq x y z
N MET A 1 2.97 -14.69 15.82
CA MET A 1 3.86 -14.31 14.71
C MET A 1 3.01 -13.49 13.74
N GLU A 2 3.52 -12.38 13.25
CA GLU A 2 2.78 -11.53 12.31
C GLU A 2 2.68 -12.19 10.95
N PHE A 3 1.57 -11.96 10.26
CA PHE A 3 1.29 -12.58 8.98
C PHE A 3 1.00 -11.53 7.91
N VAL A 4 1.74 -11.61 6.81
CA VAL A 4 1.67 -10.69 5.68
C VAL A 4 1.20 -11.44 4.44
N VAL A 5 0.18 -10.93 3.77
CA VAL A 5 -0.27 -11.44 2.47
C VAL A 5 0.17 -10.46 1.39
N ILE A 6 0.74 -10.99 0.31
CA ILE A 6 1.28 -10.19 -0.79
C ILE A 6 0.61 -10.66 -2.08
N VAL A 7 -0.04 -9.74 -2.79
CA VAL A 7 -0.63 -9.99 -4.09
C VAL A 7 0.26 -9.39 -5.17
N GLU A 8 0.89 -10.26 -5.96
CA GLU A 8 1.74 -9.90 -7.09
C GLU A 8 1.34 -10.71 -8.31
N PRO A 9 0.58 -10.17 -9.26
CA PRO A 9 0.12 -10.88 -10.43
C PRO A 9 1.23 -11.25 -11.42
N ASP A 10 2.31 -10.43 -11.45
CA ASP A 10 3.43 -10.68 -12.35
C ASP A 10 4.30 -11.85 -11.86
N GLU A 11 4.48 -12.87 -12.71
CA GLU A 11 5.28 -14.05 -12.38
C GLU A 11 6.75 -13.72 -12.07
N VAL A 12 7.32 -12.78 -12.81
CA VAL A 12 8.72 -12.35 -12.61
C VAL A 12 8.85 -11.63 -11.27
N GLY A 13 7.89 -10.75 -10.95
CA GLY A 13 7.79 -10.09 -9.66
C GLY A 13 7.68 -11.07 -8.50
N ARG A 14 6.80 -12.08 -8.61
CA ARG A 14 6.64 -13.13 -7.60
C ARG A 14 7.93 -13.91 -7.36
N LYS A 15 8.55 -14.43 -8.41
CA LYS A 15 9.82 -15.18 -8.30
C LYS A 15 10.93 -14.34 -7.67
N ARG A 16 10.98 -13.05 -8.00
CA ARG A 16 11.95 -12.12 -7.41
C ARG A 16 11.70 -11.95 -5.92
N LEU A 17 10.45 -11.72 -5.50
CA LEU A 17 10.09 -11.60 -4.08
C LEU A 17 10.40 -12.89 -3.31
N GLU A 18 10.01 -14.05 -3.84
CA GLU A 18 10.29 -15.35 -3.23
C GLU A 18 11.78 -15.60 -3.04
N GLY A 19 12.57 -15.38 -4.09
CA GLY A 19 14.03 -15.53 -4.03
C GLY A 19 14.67 -14.59 -3.01
N THR A 20 14.20 -13.34 -2.97
CA THR A 20 14.69 -12.34 -2.01
C THR A 20 14.31 -12.72 -0.58
N PHE A 21 13.09 -13.16 -0.33
CA PHE A 21 12.63 -13.56 1.01
C PHE A 21 13.30 -14.83 1.52
N GLN A 22 13.68 -15.74 0.63
CA GLN A 22 14.48 -16.92 0.99
C GLN A 22 15.88 -16.56 1.47
N SER A 23 16.50 -15.55 0.85
CA SER A 23 17.86 -15.10 1.21
C SER A 23 17.85 -14.19 2.44
N GLU A 24 16.95 -13.23 2.51
CA GLU A 24 16.95 -12.17 3.54
C GLU A 24 16.13 -12.52 4.80
N LYS A 25 15.27 -13.54 4.74
CA LYS A 25 14.46 -14.09 5.83
C LYS A 25 13.74 -13.01 6.65
N PRO A 26 12.62 -12.49 6.19
CA PRO A 26 11.86 -11.48 6.93
C PRO A 26 11.42 -11.98 8.31
N SER A 27 11.24 -11.09 9.26
CA SER A 27 10.87 -11.40 10.65
C SER A 27 9.40 -11.81 10.85
N PHE A 28 8.62 -11.81 9.79
CA PHE A 28 7.19 -12.17 9.76
C PHE A 28 6.93 -13.39 8.86
N SER A 29 5.83 -14.08 9.07
CA SER A 29 5.35 -15.10 8.13
C SER A 29 4.65 -14.43 6.95
N TYR A 30 4.74 -15.03 5.78
CA TYR A 30 4.15 -14.45 4.58
C TYR A 30 3.52 -15.50 3.66
N LYS A 31 2.58 -15.05 2.85
CA LYS A 31 2.04 -15.77 1.70
C LYS A 31 2.07 -14.83 0.50
N ILE A 32 2.65 -15.28 -0.60
CA ILE A 32 2.59 -14.56 -1.88
C ILE A 32 1.55 -15.25 -2.75
N THR A 33 0.63 -14.47 -3.31
CA THR A 33 -0.43 -14.97 -4.19
C THR A 33 -0.37 -14.26 -5.54
N GLU A 34 -0.85 -14.95 -6.56
CA GLU A 34 -1.01 -14.38 -7.90
C GLU A 34 -2.33 -13.65 -8.02
N LYS A 35 -3.38 -14.23 -7.43
CA LYS A 35 -4.76 -13.82 -7.61
C LYS A 35 -5.26 -13.01 -6.42
N PRO A 36 -5.88 -11.86 -6.67
CA PRO A 36 -6.47 -11.07 -5.60
C PRO A 36 -7.58 -11.82 -4.84
N GLU A 37 -8.34 -12.69 -5.51
CA GLU A 37 -9.40 -13.47 -4.90
C GLU A 37 -8.85 -14.41 -3.82
N GLU A 38 -7.71 -15.07 -4.07
CA GLU A 38 -7.05 -15.92 -3.07
C GLU A 38 -6.66 -15.13 -1.81
N ALA A 39 -6.24 -13.89 -1.99
CA ALA A 39 -5.92 -13.02 -0.85
C ALA A 39 -7.17 -12.65 -0.05
N LEU A 40 -8.31 -12.41 -0.70
CA LEU A 40 -9.59 -12.18 -0.02
C LEU A 40 -10.05 -13.42 0.75
N ASP A 41 -9.93 -14.61 0.17
CA ASP A 41 -10.23 -15.89 0.85
C ASP A 41 -9.36 -16.08 2.10
N ILE A 42 -8.07 -15.71 2.02
CA ILE A 42 -7.17 -15.75 3.18
C ILE A 42 -7.60 -14.77 4.28
N LEU A 43 -8.02 -13.56 3.90
CA LEU A 43 -8.52 -12.55 4.85
C LEU A 43 -9.80 -13.02 5.58
N GLU A 44 -10.65 -13.81 4.92
CA GLU A 44 -11.85 -14.39 5.53
C GLU A 44 -11.52 -15.53 6.50
N GLN A 45 -10.52 -16.35 6.16
CA GLN A 45 -10.22 -17.59 6.88
C GLN A 45 -9.29 -17.38 8.07
N GLN A 46 -8.42 -16.38 8.03
CA GLN A 46 -7.44 -16.16 9.06
C GLN A 46 -7.05 -14.70 9.20
N LYS A 47 -6.50 -14.39 10.37
CA LYS A 47 -6.03 -13.04 10.65
C LYS A 47 -4.80 -12.70 9.82
N VAL A 48 -4.89 -11.62 9.07
CA VAL A 48 -3.79 -11.00 8.33
C VAL A 48 -3.45 -9.66 8.98
N ASP A 49 -2.18 -9.42 9.28
CA ASP A 49 -1.75 -8.17 9.91
C ASP A 49 -1.49 -7.07 8.86
N VAL A 50 -0.85 -7.44 7.74
CA VAL A 50 -0.60 -6.53 6.62
C VAL A 50 -0.95 -7.19 5.30
N LEU A 51 -1.65 -6.47 4.45
CA LEU A 51 -1.95 -6.84 3.07
C LEU A 51 -1.18 -5.91 2.13
N VAL A 52 -0.29 -6.48 1.33
CA VAL A 52 0.45 -5.77 0.27
C VAL A 52 -0.15 -6.17 -1.06
N CYS A 53 -0.56 -5.24 -1.89
CA CYS A 53 -1.18 -5.57 -3.18
C CYS A 53 -0.70 -4.66 -4.32
N GLU A 54 -0.36 -5.29 -5.45
CA GLU A 54 -0.21 -4.57 -6.72
C GLU A 54 -1.56 -3.96 -7.12
N THR A 55 -1.52 -2.71 -7.54
CA THR A 55 -2.74 -1.97 -7.89
C THR A 55 -3.21 -2.19 -9.31
N SER A 56 -2.32 -2.59 -10.21
CA SER A 56 -2.63 -2.94 -11.60
C SER A 56 -3.08 -4.38 -11.70
N LEU A 57 -4.30 -4.65 -11.25
CA LEU A 57 -4.92 -5.98 -11.30
C LEU A 57 -5.69 -6.15 -12.60
N SER A 58 -5.72 -7.38 -13.13
CA SER A 58 -6.38 -7.68 -14.41
C SER A 58 -7.89 -7.88 -14.30
N VAL A 59 -8.40 -8.25 -13.14
CA VAL A 59 -9.81 -8.65 -12.93
C VAL A 59 -10.59 -7.62 -12.11
N LEU A 60 -9.96 -7.03 -11.11
CA LEU A 60 -10.53 -6.02 -10.22
C LEU A 60 -9.69 -4.75 -10.30
N SER A 61 -10.30 -3.58 -10.15
CA SER A 61 -9.50 -2.39 -9.90
C SER A 61 -8.88 -2.46 -8.51
N GLY A 62 -7.69 -1.85 -8.33
CA GLY A 62 -7.04 -1.76 -7.01
C GLY A 62 -7.97 -1.16 -5.95
N ARG A 63 -8.77 -0.15 -6.31
CA ARG A 63 -9.80 0.46 -5.45
C ARG A 63 -10.82 -0.55 -4.96
N GLU A 64 -11.41 -1.33 -5.85
CA GLU A 64 -12.42 -2.35 -5.49
C GLU A 64 -11.81 -3.42 -4.59
N PHE A 65 -10.61 -3.90 -4.93
CA PHE A 65 -9.91 -4.88 -4.13
C PHE A 65 -9.65 -4.42 -2.69
N PHE A 66 -9.06 -3.23 -2.52
CA PHE A 66 -8.79 -2.70 -1.18
C PHE A 66 -10.07 -2.40 -0.40
N SER A 67 -11.12 -1.93 -1.07
CA SER A 67 -12.44 -1.75 -0.43
C SER A 67 -13.02 -3.07 0.08
N MET A 68 -12.96 -4.13 -0.71
CA MET A 68 -13.40 -5.47 -0.31
C MET A 68 -12.54 -6.00 0.85
N ALA A 69 -11.22 -5.90 0.74
CA ALA A 69 -10.29 -6.32 1.79
C ALA A 69 -10.59 -5.62 3.12
N LYS A 70 -10.91 -4.32 3.07
CA LYS A 70 -11.26 -3.53 4.26
C LYS A 70 -12.61 -3.93 4.86
N MET A 71 -13.57 -4.31 4.03
CA MET A 71 -14.87 -4.83 4.51
C MET A 71 -14.70 -6.19 5.21
N ILE A 72 -13.87 -7.07 4.65
CA ILE A 72 -13.62 -8.41 5.20
C ILE A 72 -12.80 -8.33 6.48
N SER A 73 -11.71 -7.56 6.47
CA SER A 73 -10.78 -7.45 7.59
C SER A 73 -10.41 -5.98 7.89
N PRO A 74 -11.27 -5.26 8.61
CA PRO A 74 -11.09 -3.81 8.90
C PRO A 74 -9.80 -3.49 9.65
N ASP A 75 -9.30 -4.46 10.38
CA ASP A 75 -8.09 -4.33 11.18
C ASP A 75 -6.79 -4.60 10.39
N THR A 76 -6.86 -5.15 9.19
CA THR A 76 -5.70 -5.38 8.32
C THR A 76 -5.17 -4.04 7.80
N VAL A 77 -3.86 -3.83 7.91
CA VAL A 77 -3.21 -2.64 7.34
C VAL A 77 -2.87 -2.89 5.87
N CYS A 78 -3.36 -2.02 5.00
CA CYS A 78 -3.17 -2.13 3.56
C CYS A 78 -1.96 -1.31 3.10
N VAL A 79 -1.14 -1.92 2.25
CA VAL A 79 0.00 -1.31 1.56
C VAL A 79 -0.17 -1.55 0.06
N ALA A 80 -0.13 -0.49 -0.73
CA ALA A 80 -0.24 -0.63 -2.18
C ALA A 80 1.15 -0.76 -2.82
N MET A 81 1.26 -1.58 -3.86
CA MET A 81 2.40 -1.59 -4.77
C MET A 81 1.99 -1.02 -6.13
N THR A 82 2.84 -0.21 -6.75
CA THR A 82 2.55 0.38 -8.05
C THR A 82 3.80 0.78 -8.81
N SER A 83 3.66 0.97 -10.11
CA SER A 83 4.67 1.62 -10.95
C SER A 83 4.43 3.13 -11.04
N ALA A 84 5.45 3.88 -11.47
CA ALA A 84 5.37 5.33 -11.66
C ALA A 84 4.24 5.76 -12.63
N GLU A 85 3.89 4.90 -13.58
CA GLU A 85 2.85 5.15 -14.57
C GLU A 85 1.45 5.22 -13.96
N HIS A 86 1.20 4.47 -12.87
CA HIS A 86 -0.11 4.31 -12.23
C HIS A 86 -0.24 5.06 -10.90
N VAL A 87 0.78 5.81 -10.48
CA VAL A 87 0.76 6.56 -9.18
C VAL A 87 -0.44 7.49 -9.07
N LYS A 88 -0.81 8.17 -10.16
CA LYS A 88 -1.94 9.10 -10.13
C LYS A 88 -3.27 8.42 -9.84
N ASP A 89 -3.45 7.21 -10.36
CA ASP A 89 -4.69 6.45 -10.16
C ASP A 89 -4.86 6.09 -8.69
N ILE A 90 -3.74 5.75 -8.01
CA ILE A 90 -3.74 5.40 -6.59
C ILE A 90 -4.00 6.63 -5.73
N LEU A 91 -3.37 7.76 -6.01
CA LEU A 91 -3.56 8.99 -5.24
C LEU A 91 -5.04 9.38 -5.13
N SER A 92 -5.84 9.01 -6.15
CA SER A 92 -7.28 9.29 -6.16
C SER A 92 -8.08 8.52 -5.10
N PHE A 93 -7.59 7.37 -4.62
CA PHE A 93 -8.32 6.50 -3.68
C PHE A 93 -7.52 6.09 -2.44
N LEU A 94 -6.30 6.57 -2.27
CA LEU A 94 -5.46 6.27 -1.10
C LEU A 94 -6.20 6.47 0.23
N ASN A 95 -6.85 7.63 0.37
CA ASN A 95 -7.56 7.99 1.59
C ASN A 95 -8.88 7.21 1.73
N GLU A 96 -9.58 6.95 0.63
CA GLU A 96 -10.85 6.24 0.62
C GLU A 96 -10.68 4.77 1.05
N CYS A 97 -9.58 4.14 0.65
CA CYS A 97 -9.29 2.74 0.93
C CYS A 97 -8.40 2.53 2.17
N ASP A 98 -8.09 3.60 2.92
CA ASP A 98 -7.22 3.54 4.12
C ASP A 98 -5.90 2.81 3.83
N ILE A 99 -5.24 3.17 2.73
CA ILE A 99 -3.93 2.63 2.35
C ILE A 99 -2.86 3.34 3.16
N TYR A 100 -2.14 2.57 3.97
CA TYR A 100 -1.17 3.10 4.92
C TYR A 100 0.12 3.58 4.25
N LYS A 101 0.62 2.82 3.27
CA LYS A 101 1.87 3.13 2.54
C LYS A 101 1.81 2.66 1.09
N LEU A 102 2.71 3.26 0.31
CA LEU A 102 2.92 2.93 -1.09
C LEU A 102 4.32 2.38 -1.31
N ILE A 103 4.44 1.29 -2.06
CA ILE A 103 5.69 0.71 -2.53
C ILE A 103 5.80 0.99 -4.03
N MET A 104 6.87 1.68 -4.42
CA MET A 104 7.11 2.00 -5.83
C MET A 104 7.89 0.89 -6.51
N LYS A 105 7.40 0.43 -7.65
CA LYS A 105 8.08 -0.55 -8.51
C LYS A 105 8.82 0.16 -9.65
N PRO A 106 9.98 -0.37 -10.09
CA PRO A 106 10.69 -1.52 -9.51
C PRO A 106 11.39 -1.15 -8.19
N CYS A 107 11.34 -2.04 -7.19
CA CYS A 107 12.15 -1.90 -5.99
C CYS A 107 13.63 -2.06 -6.37
N ALA A 108 14.46 -1.08 -6.05
CA ALA A 108 15.89 -1.12 -6.34
C ALA A 108 16.62 -2.07 -5.38
N SER A 109 16.11 -2.18 -4.14
CA SER A 109 16.66 -3.02 -3.09
C SER A 109 15.56 -3.75 -2.32
N PHE A 110 15.94 -4.73 -1.50
CA PHE A 110 15.02 -5.36 -0.56
C PHE A 110 14.49 -4.37 0.48
N ALA A 111 15.31 -3.41 0.88
CA ALA A 111 14.91 -2.37 1.83
C ALA A 111 13.69 -1.59 1.33
N ASP A 112 13.62 -1.25 0.04
CA ASP A 112 12.50 -0.50 -0.55
C ASP A 112 11.15 -1.22 -0.41
N PHE A 113 11.18 -2.55 -0.32
CA PHE A 113 9.99 -3.35 -0.06
C PHE A 113 9.75 -3.56 1.44
N ILE A 114 10.80 -3.93 2.18
CA ILE A 114 10.65 -4.40 3.55
C ILE A 114 10.38 -3.27 4.55
N GLU A 115 10.96 -2.09 4.34
CA GLU A 115 10.75 -0.94 5.24
C GLU A 115 9.29 -0.47 5.29
N PRO A 116 8.57 -0.29 4.17
CA PRO A 116 7.14 0.00 4.20
C PRO A 116 6.31 -1.08 4.90
N VAL A 117 6.65 -2.36 4.69
CA VAL A 117 5.95 -3.49 5.33
C VAL A 117 6.20 -3.51 6.83
N ASN A 118 7.45 -3.33 7.27
CA ASN A 118 7.78 -3.25 8.69
C ASN A 118 7.09 -2.06 9.38
N ALA A 119 7.04 -0.91 8.70
CA ALA A 119 6.32 0.25 9.21
C ALA A 119 4.80 -0.02 9.33
N ALA A 120 4.22 -0.78 8.38
CA ALA A 120 2.82 -1.18 8.44
C ALA A 120 2.55 -2.17 9.59
N LEU A 121 3.46 -3.10 9.84
CA LEU A 121 3.39 -4.02 10.98
C LEU A 121 3.48 -3.28 12.31
N GLU A 122 4.40 -2.32 12.42
CA GLU A 122 4.53 -1.49 13.61
C GLU A 122 3.27 -0.65 13.85
N TYR A 123 2.74 -0.02 12.80
CA TYR A 123 1.47 0.71 12.88
C TYR A 123 0.32 -0.20 13.34
N ARG A 124 0.29 -1.43 12.83
CA ARG A 124 -0.70 -2.44 13.23
C ARG A 124 -0.59 -2.82 14.71
N ARG A 125 0.65 -2.97 15.22
CA ARG A 125 0.90 -3.24 16.64
C ARG A 125 0.40 -2.09 17.51
N LEU A 126 0.77 -0.86 17.17
CA LEU A 126 0.37 0.34 17.90
C LEU A 126 -1.15 0.50 17.91
N LYS A 127 -1.81 0.33 16.74
CA LYS A 127 -3.27 0.40 16.64
C LYS A 127 -3.96 -0.67 17.50
N LYS A 128 -3.42 -1.89 17.51
CA LYS A 128 -3.94 -2.97 18.35
C LYS A 128 -3.74 -2.69 19.84
N GLN A 129 -2.57 -2.19 20.21
CA GLN A 129 -2.27 -1.82 21.60
C GLN A 129 -3.21 -0.71 22.06
N ALA A 130 -3.34 0.35 21.27
CA ALA A 130 -4.24 1.45 21.57
C ALA A 130 -5.71 0.99 21.75
N LYS A 131 -6.16 0.05 20.89
CA LYS A 131 -7.51 -0.53 21.02
C LYS A 131 -7.65 -1.35 22.30
N SER A 132 -6.64 -2.16 22.64
CA SER A 132 -6.61 -2.94 23.87
C SER A 132 -6.59 -2.06 25.12
N ASP A 133 -5.79 -0.99 25.09
CA ASP A 133 -5.68 -0.03 26.19
C ASP A 133 -7.00 0.74 26.39
N LEU A 134 -7.70 1.07 25.29
CA LEU A 134 -9.05 1.63 25.33
C LEU A 134 -10.09 0.67 25.90
N GLU A 135 -10.04 -0.59 25.52
CA GLU A 135 -10.94 -1.63 26.03
C GLU A 135 -10.69 -1.91 27.52
N GLN A 136 -9.44 -1.88 27.95
CA GLN A 136 -9.07 -2.00 29.38
C GLN A 136 -9.36 -0.73 30.17
N ALA A 137 -9.28 0.42 29.52
CA ALA A 137 -9.52 1.74 30.12
C ALA A 137 -11.00 2.17 30.11
N ASN A 138 -11.94 1.26 29.94
CA ASN A 138 -13.37 1.53 30.16
C ASN A 138 -13.65 2.06 31.59
N MET A 139 -12.60 2.36 32.31
CA MET A 139 -12.53 3.11 33.56
C MET A 139 -11.39 4.13 33.52
N ASN A 140 -11.63 5.31 32.95
CA ASN A 140 -10.84 6.53 33.18
C ASN A 140 -9.46 6.66 32.55
N ILE A 141 -9.28 6.55 31.26
CA ILE A 141 -8.11 7.20 30.62
C ILE A 141 -8.53 7.85 29.31
N PHE A 142 -8.43 9.16 29.30
CA PHE A 142 -8.44 10.00 28.10
C PHE A 142 -7.25 9.61 27.21
N PHE A 143 -7.50 8.99 26.06
CA PHE A 143 -6.62 9.27 24.94
C PHE A 143 -6.73 10.76 24.70
N SER A 144 -5.64 11.49 24.78
CA SER A 144 -5.68 12.89 24.46
C SER A 144 -6.03 12.99 22.98
N GLU A 145 -7.00 13.78 22.65
CA GLU A 145 -7.37 14.17 21.29
C GLU A 145 -6.12 14.52 20.45
N GLU A 146 -5.04 14.92 21.12
CA GLU A 146 -3.70 15.18 20.60
C GLU A 146 -3.00 13.94 20.01
N ASP A 147 -3.15 12.74 20.56
CA ASP A 147 -2.52 11.54 20.02
C ASP A 147 -3.24 11.04 18.76
N PHE A 148 -4.55 11.20 18.72
CA PHE A 148 -5.33 10.93 17.51
C PHE A 148 -5.01 11.96 16.42
N GLN A 149 -4.92 13.23 16.76
CA GLN A 149 -4.52 14.30 15.85
C GLN A 149 -3.11 14.09 15.32
N ARG A 150 -2.14 13.69 16.15
CA ARG A 150 -0.77 13.33 15.71
C ARG A 150 -0.74 12.15 14.74
N MET A 151 -1.59 11.15 14.92
CA MET A 151 -1.68 10.02 13.99
C MET A 151 -2.29 10.46 12.65
N GLU A 152 -3.35 11.27 12.67
CA GLU A 152 -3.93 11.84 11.46
C GLU A 152 -2.97 12.79 10.74
N GLU A 153 -2.26 13.66 11.47
CA GLU A 153 -1.25 14.54 10.90
C GLU A 153 -0.12 13.77 10.23
N ARG A 154 0.37 12.71 10.88
CA ARG A 154 1.42 11.84 10.30
C ARG A 154 0.93 11.11 9.03
N GLN A 155 -0.34 10.73 9.01
CA GLN A 155 -0.94 10.13 7.81
C GLN A 155 -1.08 11.15 6.67
N ARG A 156 -1.54 12.37 6.97
CA ARG A 156 -1.61 13.48 6.00
C ARG A 156 -0.22 13.89 5.48
N GLU A 157 0.78 13.90 6.35
CA GLU A 157 2.16 14.19 5.96
C GLU A 157 2.75 13.14 5.03
N ASN A 158 2.48 11.86 5.28
CA ASN A 158 2.85 10.78 4.36
C ASN A 158 2.19 10.95 2.98
N VAL A 159 0.90 11.25 2.91
CA VAL A 159 0.20 11.52 1.64
C VAL A 159 0.88 12.68 0.90
N ARG A 160 1.18 13.78 1.60
CA ARG A 160 1.86 14.95 1.02
C ARG A 160 3.26 14.63 0.49
N LEU A 161 4.01 13.78 1.20
CA LEU A 161 5.33 13.31 0.74
C LEU A 161 5.21 12.47 -0.55
N TYR A 162 4.19 11.64 -0.66
CA TYR A 162 3.94 10.87 -1.88
C TYR A 162 3.51 11.76 -3.06
N GLU A 163 2.69 12.77 -2.82
CA GLU A 163 2.34 13.76 -3.83
C GLU A 163 3.58 14.50 -4.35
N GLN A 164 4.46 14.94 -3.45
CA GLN A 164 5.73 15.58 -3.81
C GLN A 164 6.65 14.63 -4.57
N ALA A 165 6.77 13.37 -4.13
CA ALA A 165 7.56 12.37 -4.84
C ALA A 165 7.00 12.10 -6.25
N ALA A 166 5.68 12.03 -6.41
CA ALA A 166 5.03 11.89 -7.71
C ALA A 166 5.32 13.08 -8.63
N GLU A 167 5.29 14.31 -8.10
CA GLU A 167 5.66 15.52 -8.88
C GLU A 167 7.12 15.50 -9.33
N VAL A 168 8.04 15.08 -8.45
CA VAL A 168 9.47 14.94 -8.79
C VAL A 168 9.66 13.89 -9.88
N VAL A 169 9.03 12.71 -9.75
CA VAL A 169 9.08 11.65 -10.76
C VAL A 169 8.52 12.14 -12.09
N MET A 170 7.38 12.85 -12.08
CA MET A 170 6.78 13.42 -13.28
C MET A 170 7.67 14.48 -13.92
N THR A 171 8.37 15.28 -13.11
CA THR A 171 9.31 16.29 -13.60
C THR A 171 10.53 15.63 -14.23
N MET A 172 11.08 14.58 -13.62
CA MET A 172 12.20 13.79 -14.16
C MET A 172 11.80 13.10 -15.49
N LEU A 173 10.60 12.51 -15.56
CA LEU A 173 10.07 11.91 -16.79
C LEU A 173 9.95 12.94 -17.90
N LYS A 174 9.44 14.14 -17.62
CA LYS A 174 9.35 15.23 -18.60
C LYS A 174 10.71 15.70 -19.10
N GLN A 175 11.76 15.64 -18.26
CA GLN A 175 13.12 16.02 -18.66
C GLN A 175 13.84 14.97 -19.50
N HIS A 176 13.43 13.69 -19.40
CA HIS A 176 14.06 12.57 -20.12
C HIS A 176 13.27 12.11 -21.35
N LEU A 177 12.04 12.58 -21.54
CA LEU A 177 11.26 12.26 -22.74
C LEU A 177 11.64 13.20 -23.90
N THR A 178 11.85 12.64 -25.09
CA THR A 178 11.96 13.43 -26.32
C THR A 178 10.64 14.12 -26.62
N ILE A 179 10.68 15.26 -27.35
CA ILE A 179 9.49 16.09 -27.65
C ILE A 179 8.35 15.24 -28.23
N GLY A 180 8.62 14.25 -29.08
CA GLY A 180 7.59 13.36 -29.65
C GLY A 180 6.98 12.35 -28.66
N GLN A 181 7.69 12.05 -27.57
CA GLN A 181 7.16 11.20 -26.48
C GLN A 181 6.32 12.03 -25.50
N MET A 182 6.60 13.32 -25.38
CA MET A 182 5.78 14.24 -24.57
C MET A 182 4.40 14.49 -25.18
N ASP A 183 4.28 14.51 -26.48
CA ASP A 183 2.99 14.69 -27.16
C ASP A 183 2.07 13.49 -26.96
N SER A 184 2.61 12.26 -27.00
CA SER A 184 1.82 11.04 -26.77
C SER A 184 1.37 10.90 -25.30
N VAL A 185 2.20 11.34 -24.34
CA VAL A 185 1.82 11.40 -22.91
C VAL A 185 0.78 12.51 -22.66
N GLY A 186 0.93 13.64 -23.34
CA GLY A 186 -0.02 14.77 -23.28
C GLY A 186 -1.39 14.43 -23.86
N GLU A 187 -1.45 13.63 -24.93
CA GLU A 187 -2.69 13.13 -25.51
C GLU A 187 -3.37 12.08 -24.64
N CYS A 188 -2.62 11.17 -24.06
CA CYS A 188 -3.13 10.18 -23.10
C CYS A 188 -3.73 10.86 -21.84
N MET A 189 -3.09 11.92 -21.35
CA MET A 189 -3.60 12.71 -20.23
C MET A 189 -4.86 13.51 -20.56
N ARG A 190 -4.97 14.06 -21.77
CA ARG A 190 -6.17 14.83 -22.20
C ARG A 190 -7.38 13.94 -22.46
N GLY A 191 -7.17 12.70 -22.88
CA GLY A 191 -8.24 11.73 -23.11
C GLY A 191 -8.97 11.24 -21.85
N HIS A 192 -8.37 11.40 -20.67
CA HIS A 192 -8.97 10.97 -19.39
C HIS A 192 -9.72 12.08 -18.62
N TYR A 193 -9.58 13.35 -19.02
CA TYR A 193 -10.26 14.47 -18.36
C TYR A 193 -11.59 14.89 -19.04
N LEU A 194 -12.00 14.23 -20.14
CA LEU A 194 -13.21 14.56 -20.94
C LEU A 194 -14.20 13.40 -21.07
N ARG A 195 -14.25 12.49 -20.08
CA ARG A 195 -15.34 11.51 -19.97
C ARG A 195 -15.85 11.38 -18.56
#